data_ad2fb42bf9e07413cd2e618999abd54a
#
_entry.id   ad2fb42bf9e07413cd2e618999abd54a
#
_cell.length_a   1.000
_cell.length_b   1.000
_cell.length_c   1.000
_cell.angle_alpha   90.00
_cell.angle_beta   90.00
_cell.angle_gamma   90.00
#
_symmetry.space_group_name_H-M   'P 1'
#
loop_
_entity.id
_entity.type
_entity.pdbx_description
1 polymer ?
#
loop_
_entity_poly.entity_id
_entity_poly.type
_entity_poly.pdbx_seq_one_letter_code
_entity_poly.pdbx_strand_id
1 'polypeptide(L)'
;MKNLLLLFMLLFAHCSTKKTSESSKKDALIFVGTYTQKLGHVDGKATGIYTCRFDAMTGDLTVIDSTTNIVNPSFLTISPDKKYVYAVGENGGKPEKPFGEVVAYKITEGGKLLKINELPSYGVAPCHISTDRNGKFVFVANYATGNVVSYGVRADGGLTDSISMVQHTGKSPWAHNIQPSVDNKNVFAVDKGADKIFVYNLSESGKLSLQNSISTAPNAGPRHLDFNPKNPLQFVAINEYSSAMDSYSFDAKTLKINLLDSISTLPKDFKGNNSCADVHFHPNGKFVYGTNRGHNSLVIYNFDAATGKLTVVGHTPTQGAIPRNFLISPDGKWLLVANQNSNTVVSFKINDETGLLTEC
;
A
#
# COMPACT_ATOMS: atom_id res chain seq x y z
N MET A 1 -21.37 -0.43 -20.64
CA MET A 1 -20.65 -0.52 -19.36
C MET A 1 -19.64 -1.66 -19.48
N LYS A 2 -18.34 -1.36 -19.49
CA LYS A 2 -17.28 -2.39 -19.58
C LYS A 2 -16.84 -2.72 -18.16
N ASN A 3 -17.11 -3.93 -17.70
CA ASN A 3 -16.63 -4.44 -16.43
C ASN A 3 -15.11 -4.58 -16.48
N LEU A 4 -14.38 -3.78 -15.70
CA LEU A 4 -12.94 -3.80 -15.60
C LEU A 4 -12.54 -4.47 -14.28
N LEU A 5 -11.74 -5.52 -14.34
CA LEU A 5 -11.30 -6.32 -13.18
C LEU A 5 -10.04 -5.75 -12.56
N LEU A 6 -10.09 -5.31 -11.32
CA LEU A 6 -9.04 -4.49 -10.70
C LEU A 6 -8.69 -4.89 -9.28
N LEU A 7 -7.39 -5.08 -9.01
CA LEU A 7 -6.81 -5.10 -7.67
C LEU A 7 -5.50 -4.30 -7.65
N PHE A 8 -5.15 -3.64 -6.58
CA PHE A 8 -4.63 -2.30 -6.56
C PHE A 8 -3.33 -2.02 -5.86
N MET A 9 -2.57 -1.15 -6.46
CA MET A 9 -1.99 0.01 -5.80
C MET A 9 -2.10 1.24 -6.71
N LEU A 10 -2.59 2.36 -6.21
CA LEU A 10 -2.81 3.61 -6.93
C LEU A 10 -1.68 4.62 -6.62
N LEU A 11 -1.07 5.20 -7.63
CA LEU A 11 0.08 6.10 -7.46
C LEU A 11 0.01 7.27 -8.46
N PHE A 12 0.27 8.49 -8.01
CA PHE A 12 0.25 9.69 -8.83
C PHE A 12 1.59 10.01 -9.50
N ALA A 13 1.59 10.19 -10.81
CA ALA A 13 2.67 10.83 -11.54
C ALA A 13 2.14 12.10 -12.24
N HIS A 14 2.80 13.25 -12.06
CA HIS A 14 2.46 14.47 -12.79
C HIS A 14 3.17 14.49 -14.14
N CYS A 15 2.42 14.66 -15.22
CA CYS A 15 2.96 14.91 -16.55
C CYS A 15 3.00 16.43 -16.79
N SER A 16 4.17 16.97 -17.10
CA SER A 16 4.34 18.37 -17.47
C SER A 16 4.48 18.49 -19.00
N THR A 17 3.42 18.90 -19.67
CA THR A 17 3.47 19.30 -21.10
C THR A 17 3.49 20.82 -21.22
N LYS A 18 4.45 21.37 -21.97
CA LYS A 18 4.49 22.78 -22.36
C LYS A 18 3.50 23.09 -23.48
N LYS A 19 2.71 24.19 -23.27
CA LYS A 19 1.83 25.00 -24.16
C LYS A 19 0.37 24.56 -24.21
N THR A 20 -0.58 25.41 -23.96
CA THR A 20 -0.87 26.83 -24.19
C THR A 20 -1.93 27.29 -23.18
N SER A 21 -2.02 28.60 -22.93
CA SER A 21 -2.91 29.32 -22.02
C SER A 21 -4.37 28.90 -22.08
N GLU A 22 -4.79 28.17 -21.07
CA GLU A 22 -6.13 28.09 -20.47
C GLU A 22 -5.97 27.21 -19.25
N SER A 23 -6.59 27.53 -18.11
CA SER A 23 -6.42 26.90 -16.80
C SER A 23 -6.06 25.41 -16.87
N SER A 24 -4.80 25.06 -16.59
CA SER A 24 -4.28 23.70 -16.76
C SER A 24 -5.08 22.74 -15.87
N LYS A 25 -5.96 21.94 -16.46
CA LYS A 25 -6.48 20.73 -15.86
C LYS A 25 -5.29 19.90 -15.41
N LYS A 26 -5.15 19.68 -14.12
CA LYS A 26 -4.08 18.84 -13.58
C LYS A 26 -4.51 17.39 -13.64
N ASP A 27 -4.46 16.79 -14.82
CA ASP A 27 -4.62 15.35 -14.96
C ASP A 27 -3.44 14.65 -14.26
N ALA A 28 -3.73 13.60 -13.52
CA ALA A 28 -2.73 12.75 -12.89
C ALA A 28 -2.74 11.36 -13.52
N LEU A 29 -1.55 10.73 -13.61
CA LEU A 29 -1.45 9.32 -13.95
C LEU A 29 -1.59 8.47 -12.69
N ILE A 30 -2.41 7.43 -12.79
CA ILE A 30 -2.64 6.44 -11.75
C ILE A 30 -2.35 5.07 -12.33
N PHE A 31 -1.55 4.29 -11.61
CA PHE A 31 -1.25 2.91 -11.97
C PHE A 31 -2.04 1.96 -11.06
N VAL A 32 -2.66 0.98 -11.70
CA VAL A 32 -3.57 0.07 -11.05
C VAL A 32 -3.06 -1.35 -11.23
N GLY A 33 -2.55 -1.94 -10.14
CA GLY A 33 -2.19 -3.34 -10.09
C GLY A 33 -3.43 -4.25 -9.98
N THR A 34 -3.30 -5.51 -10.40
CA THR A 34 -4.46 -6.40 -10.47
C THR A 34 -4.09 -7.86 -10.23
N TYR A 35 -5.10 -8.73 -10.08
CA TYR A 35 -4.93 -10.17 -10.24
C TYR A 35 -5.31 -10.59 -11.66
N THR A 36 -4.38 -11.30 -12.31
CA THR A 36 -4.52 -11.77 -13.69
C THR A 36 -4.90 -13.24 -13.78
N GLN A 37 -4.86 -13.96 -12.64
CA GLN A 37 -5.15 -15.37 -12.55
C GLN A 37 -6.09 -15.65 -11.39
N LYS A 38 -6.83 -16.76 -11.48
CA LYS A 38 -7.65 -17.27 -10.39
C LYS A 38 -6.78 -17.83 -9.28
N LEU A 39 -6.96 -17.32 -8.06
CA LEU A 39 -6.36 -17.83 -6.82
C LEU A 39 -7.48 -18.21 -5.84
N GLY A 40 -7.13 -18.86 -4.71
CA GLY A 40 -8.13 -19.30 -3.74
C GLY A 40 -9.00 -18.18 -3.15
N HIS A 41 -8.50 -16.93 -3.15
CA HIS A 41 -9.18 -15.76 -2.56
C HIS A 41 -9.64 -14.74 -3.60
N VAL A 42 -9.38 -14.95 -4.88
CA VAL A 42 -9.73 -14.02 -5.96
C VAL A 42 -9.92 -14.76 -7.29
N ASP A 43 -10.89 -14.35 -8.09
CA ASP A 43 -11.08 -14.80 -9.48
C ASP A 43 -10.50 -13.73 -10.42
N GLY A 44 -9.15 -13.69 -10.50
CA GLY A 44 -8.41 -12.72 -11.31
C GLY A 44 -8.63 -12.92 -12.81
N LYS A 45 -9.11 -11.87 -13.49
CA LYS A 45 -9.42 -11.86 -14.93
C LYS A 45 -8.82 -10.66 -15.65
N ALA A 46 -8.09 -9.82 -14.91
CA ALA A 46 -7.43 -8.65 -15.48
C ALA A 46 -6.22 -9.04 -16.34
N THR A 47 -5.69 -8.10 -17.10
CA THR A 47 -4.60 -8.36 -18.02
C THR A 47 -3.21 -7.98 -17.49
N GLY A 48 -3.15 -7.19 -16.41
CA GLY A 48 -1.88 -6.74 -15.83
C GLY A 48 -2.01 -5.43 -15.07
N ILE A 49 -1.05 -4.51 -15.27
CA ILE A 49 -1.08 -3.17 -14.68
C ILE A 49 -1.81 -2.23 -15.63
N TYR A 50 -2.86 -1.56 -15.17
CA TYR A 50 -3.52 -0.52 -15.95
C TYR A 50 -2.93 0.85 -15.65
N THR A 51 -2.70 1.64 -16.69
CA THR A 51 -2.43 3.07 -16.56
C THR A 51 -3.72 3.82 -16.79
N CYS A 52 -4.08 4.67 -15.84
CA CYS A 52 -5.28 5.47 -15.89
C CYS A 52 -4.94 6.96 -15.85
N ARG A 53 -5.74 7.77 -16.54
CA ARG A 53 -5.77 9.23 -16.38
C ARG A 53 -6.86 9.57 -15.39
N PHE A 54 -6.52 10.35 -14.39
CA PHE A 54 -7.44 10.85 -13.37
C PHE A 54 -7.67 12.34 -13.59
N ASP A 55 -8.92 12.74 -13.76
CA ASP A 55 -9.35 14.15 -13.84
C ASP A 55 -9.61 14.66 -12.40
N ALA A 56 -8.72 15.49 -11.88
CA ALA A 56 -8.86 16.03 -10.52
C ALA A 56 -9.98 17.10 -10.39
N MET A 57 -10.67 17.46 -11.46
CA MET A 57 -11.85 18.34 -11.39
C MET A 57 -13.13 17.55 -11.19
N THR A 58 -13.29 16.43 -11.89
CA THR A 58 -14.51 15.63 -11.88
C THR A 58 -14.41 14.37 -11.01
N GLY A 59 -13.21 13.85 -10.80
CA GLY A 59 -12.96 12.55 -10.14
C GLY A 59 -13.00 11.37 -11.12
N ASP A 60 -13.14 11.61 -12.40
CA ASP A 60 -13.20 10.56 -13.41
C ASP A 60 -11.85 9.85 -13.59
N LEU A 61 -11.92 8.54 -13.76
CA LEU A 61 -10.78 7.68 -14.04
C LEU A 61 -10.94 7.02 -15.41
N THR A 62 -10.03 7.30 -16.34
CA THR A 62 -10.05 6.75 -17.69
C THR A 62 -8.83 5.86 -17.92
N VAL A 63 -9.03 4.60 -18.30
CA VAL A 63 -7.94 3.69 -18.68
C VAL A 63 -7.36 4.14 -20.02
N ILE A 64 -6.04 4.33 -20.07
CA ILE A 64 -5.31 4.79 -21.26
C ILE A 64 -4.31 3.77 -21.79
N ASP A 65 -3.83 2.84 -20.94
CA ASP A 65 -2.91 1.75 -21.32
C ASP A 65 -3.02 0.56 -20.38
N SER A 66 -2.47 -0.60 -20.79
CA SER A 66 -2.31 -1.77 -19.94
C SER A 66 -1.00 -2.50 -20.21
N THR A 67 -0.30 -2.89 -19.16
CA THR A 67 0.97 -3.62 -19.20
C THR A 67 0.75 -5.06 -18.78
N THR A 68 0.99 -6.02 -19.69
CA THR A 68 0.53 -7.43 -19.56
C THR A 68 1.66 -8.43 -19.25
N ASN A 69 2.90 -7.98 -19.13
CA ASN A 69 4.08 -8.85 -18.98
C ASN A 69 4.44 -9.16 -17.51
N ILE A 70 3.44 -9.24 -16.65
CA ILE A 70 3.58 -9.59 -15.23
C ILE A 70 2.33 -10.34 -14.75
N VAL A 71 2.53 -11.37 -13.94
CA VAL A 71 1.44 -12.19 -13.38
C VAL A 71 1.06 -11.67 -11.99
N ASN A 72 -0.23 -11.42 -11.77
CA ASN A 72 -0.77 -10.94 -10.50
C ASN A 72 0.02 -9.74 -9.92
N PRO A 73 0.13 -8.61 -10.66
CA PRO A 73 0.77 -7.41 -10.11
C PRO A 73 -0.11 -6.77 -9.02
N SER A 74 -0.18 -7.44 -7.86
CA SER A 74 -1.14 -7.11 -6.80
C SER A 74 -0.77 -5.87 -5.98
N PHE A 75 0.50 -5.45 -6.03
CA PHE A 75 0.98 -4.26 -5.33
C PHE A 75 2.07 -3.54 -6.12
N LEU A 76 2.03 -2.20 -6.10
CA LEU A 76 2.93 -1.33 -6.86
C LEU A 76 3.49 -0.23 -5.95
N THR A 77 4.66 0.31 -6.31
CA THR A 77 5.18 1.57 -5.77
C THR A 77 5.81 2.41 -6.88
N ILE A 78 5.74 3.74 -6.75
CA ILE A 78 6.43 4.68 -7.67
C ILE A 78 7.72 5.15 -7.00
N SER A 79 8.78 5.31 -7.79
CA SER A 79 10.01 5.97 -7.33
C SER A 79 9.74 7.41 -6.87
N PRO A 80 10.49 7.95 -5.89
CA PRO A 80 10.30 9.32 -5.42
C PRO A 80 10.42 10.39 -6.51
N ASP A 81 11.24 10.14 -7.54
CA ASP A 81 11.39 11.02 -8.72
C ASP A 81 10.29 10.84 -9.77
N LYS A 82 9.33 9.91 -9.53
CA LYS A 82 8.16 9.61 -10.38
C LYS A 82 8.51 9.12 -11.79
N LYS A 83 9.70 8.55 -11.99
CA LYS A 83 10.12 8.04 -13.30
C LYS A 83 9.92 6.53 -13.46
N TYR A 84 9.78 5.81 -12.35
CA TYR A 84 9.75 4.36 -12.35
C TYR A 84 8.59 3.83 -11.51
N VAL A 85 8.06 2.67 -11.93
CA VAL A 85 7.12 1.85 -11.16
C VAL A 85 7.81 0.53 -10.83
N TYR A 86 7.70 0.12 -9.58
CA TYR A 86 8.10 -1.21 -9.14
C TYR A 86 6.85 -2.00 -8.75
N ALA A 87 6.78 -3.24 -9.22
CA ALA A 87 5.63 -4.10 -9.00
C ALA A 87 6.05 -5.46 -8.45
N VAL A 88 5.24 -6.04 -7.57
CA VAL A 88 5.36 -7.46 -7.24
C VAL A 88 4.54 -8.29 -8.23
N GLY A 89 5.01 -9.49 -8.58
CA GLY A 89 4.20 -10.54 -9.18
C GLY A 89 3.85 -11.56 -8.09
N GLU A 90 2.62 -11.47 -7.55
CA GLU A 90 2.16 -12.31 -6.43
C GLU A 90 1.91 -13.76 -6.89
N ASN A 91 3.00 -14.52 -6.98
CA ASN A 91 3.03 -15.91 -7.43
C ASN A 91 4.20 -16.68 -6.76
N GLY A 92 4.62 -17.79 -7.33
CA GLY A 92 5.69 -18.65 -6.79
C GLY A 92 5.13 -19.89 -6.08
N GLY A 93 6.04 -20.63 -5.43
CA GLY A 93 5.70 -21.84 -4.66
C GLY A 93 5.52 -23.09 -5.51
N LYS A 94 5.90 -23.06 -6.80
CA LYS A 94 5.94 -24.22 -7.69
C LYS A 94 7.37 -24.61 -7.99
N PRO A 95 7.68 -25.89 -8.25
CA PRO A 95 9.05 -26.32 -8.56
C PRO A 95 9.70 -25.53 -9.71
N GLU A 96 8.94 -25.25 -10.77
CA GLU A 96 9.40 -24.50 -11.94
C GLU A 96 9.45 -22.98 -11.69
N LYS A 97 8.79 -22.49 -10.67
CA LYS A 97 8.75 -21.09 -10.23
C LYS A 97 8.72 -21.00 -8.71
N PRO A 98 9.87 -21.22 -8.05
CA PRO A 98 9.92 -21.31 -6.58
C PRO A 98 9.60 -19.98 -5.88
N PHE A 99 9.88 -18.85 -6.53
CA PHE A 99 9.68 -17.50 -5.99
C PHE A 99 8.69 -16.70 -6.82
N GLY A 100 8.08 -15.69 -6.18
CA GLY A 100 7.41 -14.61 -6.87
C GLY A 100 8.40 -13.65 -7.54
N GLU A 101 7.91 -12.58 -8.13
CA GLU A 101 8.69 -11.65 -8.94
C GLU A 101 8.67 -10.24 -8.37
N VAL A 102 9.72 -9.49 -8.68
CA VAL A 102 9.80 -8.04 -8.54
C VAL A 102 10.21 -7.45 -9.88
N VAL A 103 9.41 -6.55 -10.42
CA VAL A 103 9.59 -6.00 -11.76
C VAL A 103 9.76 -4.50 -11.69
N ALA A 104 10.78 -3.98 -12.37
CA ALA A 104 11.02 -2.55 -12.54
C ALA A 104 10.57 -2.09 -13.93
N TYR A 105 9.82 -0.97 -13.95
CA TYR A 105 9.34 -0.33 -15.16
C TYR A 105 9.73 1.14 -15.21
N LYS A 106 10.05 1.63 -16.40
CA LYS A 106 10.18 3.06 -16.70
C LYS A 106 8.82 3.60 -17.15
N ILE A 107 8.41 4.73 -16.59
CA ILE A 107 7.22 5.47 -17.02
C ILE A 107 7.60 6.32 -18.24
N THR A 108 6.89 6.16 -19.35
CA THR A 108 7.06 7.02 -20.52
C THR A 108 6.24 8.31 -20.39
N GLU A 109 6.47 9.29 -21.27
CA GLU A 109 5.72 10.55 -21.29
C GLU A 109 4.21 10.34 -21.44
N GLY A 110 3.78 9.29 -22.18
CA GLY A 110 2.36 8.91 -22.31
C GLY A 110 1.81 8.03 -21.18
N GLY A 111 2.60 7.74 -20.14
CA GLY A 111 2.18 6.88 -19.02
C GLY A 111 2.35 5.38 -19.28
N LYS A 112 2.84 4.96 -20.45
CA LYS A 112 3.13 3.56 -20.73
C LYS A 112 4.29 3.07 -19.89
N LEU A 113 4.20 1.82 -19.39
CA LEU A 113 5.24 1.17 -18.61
C LEU A 113 6.14 0.32 -19.52
N LEU A 114 7.44 0.64 -19.55
CA LEU A 114 8.47 -0.13 -20.24
C LEU A 114 9.27 -0.94 -19.23
N LYS A 115 9.21 -2.27 -19.32
CA LYS A 115 9.96 -3.18 -18.43
C LYS A 115 11.46 -2.95 -18.59
N ILE A 116 12.15 -2.73 -17.47
CA ILE A 116 13.60 -2.60 -17.40
C ILE A 116 14.20 -3.95 -17.07
N ASN A 117 13.82 -4.52 -15.92
CA ASN A 117 14.24 -5.86 -15.53
C ASN A 117 13.24 -6.50 -14.56
N GLU A 118 13.45 -7.78 -14.31
CA GLU A 118 12.70 -8.61 -13.37
C GLU A 118 13.69 -9.44 -12.56
N LEU A 119 13.40 -9.60 -11.28
CA LEU A 119 14.18 -10.41 -10.35
C LEU A 119 13.25 -11.29 -9.51
N PRO A 120 13.76 -12.41 -8.95
CA PRO A 120 12.99 -13.17 -7.96
C PRO A 120 12.76 -12.34 -6.71
N SER A 121 11.59 -12.52 -6.08
CA SER A 121 11.28 -11.90 -4.77
C SER A 121 11.95 -12.64 -3.61
N TYR A 122 12.62 -13.77 -3.86
CA TYR A 122 13.22 -14.68 -2.87
C TYR A 122 12.23 -15.15 -1.80
N GLY A 123 10.94 -15.20 -2.17
CA GLY A 123 9.85 -15.72 -1.36
C GLY A 123 8.62 -16.01 -2.21
N VAL A 124 7.58 -16.51 -1.57
CA VAL A 124 6.32 -16.89 -2.22
C VAL A 124 5.24 -15.87 -1.90
N ALA A 125 4.47 -15.51 -2.92
CA ALA A 125 3.38 -14.54 -2.85
C ALA A 125 3.86 -13.17 -2.29
N PRO A 126 4.79 -12.46 -2.98
CA PRO A 126 5.12 -11.09 -2.61
C PRO A 126 3.87 -10.22 -2.74
N CYS A 127 3.49 -9.55 -1.66
CA CYS A 127 2.20 -8.84 -1.57
C CYS A 127 2.33 -7.35 -1.24
N HIS A 128 3.55 -6.88 -0.95
CA HIS A 128 3.82 -5.47 -0.70
C HIS A 128 5.21 -5.09 -1.20
N ILE A 129 5.32 -3.89 -1.76
CA ILE A 129 6.58 -3.29 -2.23
C ILE A 129 6.60 -1.81 -1.91
N SER A 130 7.74 -1.30 -1.46
CA SER A 130 7.97 0.12 -1.20
C SER A 130 9.36 0.55 -1.64
N THR A 131 9.60 1.86 -1.73
CA THR A 131 10.91 2.46 -1.97
C THR A 131 11.37 3.25 -0.75
N ASP A 132 12.67 3.36 -0.55
CA ASP A 132 13.20 4.37 0.36
C ASP A 132 12.92 5.80 -0.17
N ARG A 133 13.01 6.80 0.70
CA ARG A 133 12.68 8.20 0.37
C ARG A 133 13.64 8.84 -0.66
N ASN A 134 14.82 8.23 -0.84
CA ASN A 134 15.83 8.71 -1.79
C ASN A 134 15.80 7.95 -3.12
N GLY A 135 14.97 6.90 -3.25
CA GLY A 135 14.88 6.04 -4.43
C GLY A 135 16.13 5.19 -4.68
N LYS A 136 16.90 4.90 -3.64
CA LYS A 136 18.11 4.05 -3.71
C LYS A 136 17.82 2.57 -3.50
N PHE A 137 16.73 2.27 -2.78
CA PHE A 137 16.37 0.91 -2.40
C PHE A 137 14.89 0.63 -2.63
N VAL A 138 14.61 -0.65 -2.92
CA VAL A 138 13.27 -1.22 -2.97
C VAL A 138 13.17 -2.32 -1.93
N PHE A 139 12.03 -2.39 -1.23
CA PHE A 139 11.76 -3.38 -0.20
C PHE A 139 10.52 -4.18 -0.57
N VAL A 140 10.54 -5.48 -0.32
CA VAL A 140 9.46 -6.42 -0.63
C VAL A 140 9.11 -7.25 0.60
N ALA A 141 7.82 -7.45 0.84
CA ALA A 141 7.30 -8.40 1.80
C ALA A 141 6.68 -9.60 1.07
N ASN A 142 7.13 -10.80 1.40
CA ASN A 142 6.64 -12.06 0.87
C ASN A 142 5.68 -12.71 1.86
N TYR A 143 4.43 -12.82 1.48
CA TYR A 143 3.36 -13.27 2.36
C TYR A 143 3.51 -14.72 2.78
N ALA A 144 3.59 -15.64 1.82
CA ALA A 144 3.49 -17.08 2.15
C ALA A 144 4.77 -17.66 2.76
N THR A 145 5.93 -17.02 2.56
CA THR A 145 7.20 -17.40 3.19
C THR A 145 7.53 -16.60 4.44
N GLY A 146 6.86 -15.47 4.67
CA GLY A 146 7.07 -14.64 5.86
C GLY A 146 8.46 -14.02 5.95
N ASN A 147 9.02 -13.58 4.83
CA ASN A 147 10.32 -12.93 4.76
C ASN A 147 10.24 -11.57 4.06
N VAL A 148 11.23 -10.74 4.32
CA VAL A 148 11.37 -9.42 3.67
C VAL A 148 12.71 -9.33 2.96
N VAL A 149 12.74 -8.59 1.84
CA VAL A 149 13.91 -8.48 0.98
C VAL A 149 14.15 -7.03 0.59
N SER A 150 15.43 -6.63 0.50
CA SER A 150 15.85 -5.33 -0.04
C SER A 150 16.66 -5.48 -1.31
N TYR A 151 16.49 -4.55 -2.24
CA TYR A 151 17.19 -4.45 -3.53
C TYR A 151 17.76 -3.05 -3.70
N GLY A 152 18.88 -2.92 -4.41
CA GLY A 152 19.40 -1.63 -4.84
C GLY A 152 18.69 -1.17 -6.12
N VAL A 153 18.63 0.15 -6.31
CA VAL A 153 18.13 0.77 -7.55
C VAL A 153 19.31 1.29 -8.36
N ARG A 154 19.39 0.89 -9.64
CA ARG A 154 20.40 1.35 -10.59
C ARG A 154 20.05 2.72 -11.15
N ALA A 155 21.01 3.38 -11.80
CA ALA A 155 20.82 4.69 -12.42
C ALA A 155 19.72 4.71 -13.52
N ASP A 156 19.47 3.57 -14.17
CA ASP A 156 18.42 3.39 -15.18
C ASP A 156 17.04 3.07 -14.56
N GLY A 157 16.94 2.98 -13.22
CA GLY A 157 15.75 2.61 -12.47
C GLY A 157 15.54 1.10 -12.34
N GLY A 158 16.39 0.28 -12.92
CA GLY A 158 16.35 -1.17 -12.74
C GLY A 158 16.83 -1.58 -11.35
N LEU A 159 16.50 -2.80 -10.95
CA LEU A 159 16.91 -3.36 -9.67
C LEU A 159 18.24 -4.09 -9.79
N THR A 160 19.08 -4.05 -8.75
CA THR A 160 20.22 -4.95 -8.54
C THR A 160 19.72 -6.27 -7.96
N ASP A 161 20.61 -7.26 -7.83
CA ASP A 161 20.32 -8.42 -6.99
C ASP A 161 19.96 -8.03 -5.55
N SER A 162 19.35 -8.98 -4.82
CA SER A 162 18.98 -8.74 -3.41
C SER A 162 20.19 -8.40 -2.56
N ILE A 163 20.06 -7.36 -1.76
CA ILE A 163 21.09 -6.93 -0.82
C ILE A 163 20.94 -7.70 0.51
N SER A 164 19.70 -7.90 0.92
CA SER A 164 19.40 -8.50 2.20
C SER A 164 18.06 -9.23 2.15
N MET A 165 18.03 -10.41 2.74
CA MET A 165 16.81 -11.18 3.00
C MET A 165 16.74 -11.50 4.48
N VAL A 166 15.60 -11.21 5.11
CA VAL A 166 15.38 -11.47 6.54
C VAL A 166 14.12 -12.30 6.71
N GLN A 167 14.26 -13.48 7.31
CA GLN A 167 13.15 -14.35 7.67
C GLN A 167 12.53 -13.86 8.98
N HIS A 168 11.21 -13.65 9.00
CA HIS A 168 10.49 -13.38 10.21
C HIS A 168 10.39 -14.63 11.09
N THR A 169 10.31 -14.41 12.39
CA THR A 169 10.15 -15.46 13.40
C THR A 169 8.77 -15.37 14.04
N GLY A 170 8.16 -16.52 14.31
CA GLY A 170 6.84 -16.62 14.92
C GLY A 170 6.16 -17.93 14.57
N LYS A 171 4.90 -18.09 14.95
CA LYS A 171 4.15 -19.34 14.78
C LYS A 171 3.89 -19.67 13.30
N SER A 172 3.54 -18.67 12.52
CA SER A 172 3.27 -18.78 11.07
C SER A 172 3.49 -17.41 10.42
N PRO A 173 4.76 -17.04 10.16
CA PRO A 173 5.04 -15.72 9.62
C PRO A 173 4.41 -15.50 8.25
N TRP A 174 3.67 -14.37 8.12
CA TRP A 174 3.05 -13.89 6.88
C TRP A 174 3.30 -12.39 6.74
N ALA A 175 4.51 -12.04 6.28
CA ALA A 175 4.90 -10.65 6.08
C ALA A 175 3.96 -9.95 5.08
N HIS A 176 3.33 -8.84 5.47
CA HIS A 176 2.29 -8.24 4.63
C HIS A 176 2.52 -6.79 4.26
N ASN A 177 3.39 -6.09 4.98
CA ASN A 177 3.77 -4.71 4.65
C ASN A 177 5.24 -4.50 5.02
N ILE A 178 5.93 -3.68 4.27
CA ILE A 178 7.28 -3.21 4.57
C ILE A 178 7.45 -1.79 4.03
N GLN A 179 7.87 -0.85 4.88
CA GLN A 179 8.16 0.52 4.45
C GLN A 179 9.20 1.20 5.33
N PRO A 180 10.00 2.10 4.72
CA PRO A 180 11.02 2.87 5.45
C PRO A 180 10.37 3.93 6.33
N SER A 181 11.05 4.25 7.43
CA SER A 181 10.78 5.47 8.19
C SER A 181 11.01 6.73 7.34
N VAL A 182 10.44 7.85 7.77
CA VAL A 182 10.55 9.11 7.01
C VAL A 182 12.00 9.59 6.88
N ASP A 183 12.85 9.28 7.84
CA ASP A 183 14.28 9.65 7.85
C ASP A 183 15.20 8.61 7.18
N ASN A 184 14.65 7.54 6.61
CA ASN A 184 15.35 6.41 5.99
C ASN A 184 16.34 5.66 6.91
N LYS A 185 16.27 5.84 8.23
CA LYS A 185 17.18 5.12 9.15
C LYS A 185 16.68 3.74 9.50
N ASN A 186 15.37 3.58 9.51
CA ASN A 186 14.72 2.34 9.86
C ASN A 186 13.76 1.87 8.77
N VAL A 187 13.49 0.57 8.75
CA VAL A 187 12.44 -0.04 7.94
C VAL A 187 11.51 -0.80 8.87
N PHE A 188 10.21 -0.57 8.73
CA PHE A 188 9.19 -1.25 9.49
C PHE A 188 8.52 -2.31 8.63
N ALA A 189 8.30 -3.49 9.20
CA ALA A 189 7.49 -4.52 8.56
C ALA A 189 6.44 -5.05 9.53
N VAL A 190 5.23 -5.28 9.02
CA VAL A 190 4.20 -5.95 9.80
C VAL A 190 4.03 -7.38 9.32
N ASP A 191 3.81 -8.27 10.25
CA ASP A 191 3.62 -9.68 9.98
C ASP A 191 2.31 -10.16 10.60
N LYS A 192 1.39 -10.47 9.71
CA LYS A 192 0.02 -10.83 10.04
C LYS A 192 -0.09 -12.17 10.78
N GLY A 193 0.75 -13.13 10.40
CA GLY A 193 0.72 -14.47 11.00
C GLY A 193 1.53 -14.58 12.29
N ALA A 194 2.53 -13.73 12.46
CA ALA A 194 3.34 -13.65 13.67
C ALA A 194 2.73 -12.72 14.74
N ASP A 195 1.69 -11.94 14.43
CA ASP A 195 1.14 -10.86 15.27
C ASP A 195 2.23 -9.89 15.74
N LYS A 196 3.08 -9.42 14.79
CA LYS A 196 4.25 -8.59 15.12
C LYS A 196 4.45 -7.41 14.19
N ILE A 197 5.06 -6.37 14.76
CA ILE A 197 5.68 -5.27 14.03
C ILE A 197 7.19 -5.36 14.26
N PHE A 198 7.97 -5.47 13.19
CA PHE A 198 9.43 -5.56 13.18
C PHE A 198 10.04 -4.22 12.81
N VAL A 199 11.17 -3.87 13.42
CA VAL A 199 11.96 -2.67 13.10
C VAL A 199 13.37 -3.10 12.75
N TYR A 200 13.80 -2.70 11.57
CA TYR A 200 15.14 -2.94 11.04
C TYR A 200 15.92 -1.63 10.97
N ASN A 201 17.21 -1.68 11.25
CA ASN A 201 18.13 -0.65 10.80
C ASN A 201 18.36 -0.80 9.29
N LEU A 202 18.32 0.30 8.56
CA LEU A 202 18.69 0.38 7.15
C LEU A 202 20.10 0.93 7.04
N SER A 203 21.04 0.11 6.60
CA SER A 203 22.41 0.59 6.36
C SER A 203 22.51 1.43 5.09
N GLU A 204 23.57 2.19 4.93
CA GLU A 204 23.88 2.94 3.70
C GLU A 204 23.98 2.05 2.45
N SER A 205 24.30 0.76 2.61
CA SER A 205 24.32 -0.23 1.53
C SER A 205 22.98 -0.92 1.28
N GLY A 206 21.91 -0.59 2.00
CA GLY A 206 20.59 -1.19 1.85
C GLY A 206 20.36 -2.48 2.65
N LYS A 207 21.33 -2.88 3.50
CA LYS A 207 21.19 -4.08 4.34
C LYS A 207 20.21 -3.81 5.49
N LEU A 208 19.29 -4.76 5.68
CA LEU A 208 18.35 -4.79 6.78
C LEU A 208 18.93 -5.59 7.95
N SER A 209 18.94 -5.00 9.14
CA SER A 209 19.38 -5.66 10.38
C SER A 209 18.30 -5.50 11.44
N LEU A 210 17.71 -6.60 11.90
CA LEU A 210 16.67 -6.57 12.92
C LEU A 210 17.19 -5.89 14.19
N GLN A 211 16.46 -4.90 14.68
CA GLN A 211 16.78 -4.15 15.88
C GLN A 211 15.78 -4.40 16.98
N ASN A 212 14.50 -4.43 16.64
CA ASN A 212 13.43 -4.61 17.61
C ASN A 212 12.20 -5.25 16.96
N SER A 213 11.33 -5.81 17.78
CA SER A 213 9.97 -6.18 17.39
C SER A 213 9.03 -6.05 18.58
N ILE A 214 7.77 -5.72 18.32
CA ILE A 214 6.71 -5.77 19.31
C ILE A 214 5.64 -6.77 18.87
N SER A 215 4.98 -7.39 19.85
CA SER A 215 3.76 -8.16 19.57
C SER A 215 2.55 -7.24 19.63
N THR A 216 1.64 -7.40 18.70
CA THR A 216 0.28 -6.84 18.77
C THR A 216 -0.60 -7.72 19.67
N ALA A 217 -1.87 -7.40 19.80
CA ALA A 217 -2.79 -8.29 20.50
C ALA A 217 -2.83 -9.68 19.82
N PRO A 218 -3.01 -10.77 20.57
CA PRO A 218 -3.10 -12.11 20.00
C PRO A 218 -4.20 -12.23 18.96
N ASN A 219 -3.88 -12.82 17.80
CA ASN A 219 -4.76 -12.94 16.65
C ASN A 219 -5.27 -11.58 16.11
N ALA A 220 -4.52 -10.52 16.29
CA ALA A 220 -4.85 -9.22 15.70
C ALA A 220 -4.63 -9.23 14.18
N GLY A 221 -3.53 -9.82 13.72
CA GLY A 221 -3.15 -9.88 12.32
C GLY A 221 -2.83 -8.51 11.75
N PRO A 222 -1.78 -7.80 12.23
CA PRO A 222 -1.40 -6.51 11.67
C PRO A 222 -1.05 -6.67 10.19
N ARG A 223 -1.68 -5.85 9.34
CA ARG A 223 -1.61 -6.05 7.89
C ARG A 223 -0.86 -4.95 7.15
N HIS A 224 -1.26 -3.71 7.33
CA HIS A 224 -0.61 -2.52 6.80
C HIS A 224 -0.40 -1.51 7.91
N LEU A 225 0.62 -0.67 7.75
CA LEU A 225 0.86 0.49 8.60
C LEU A 225 1.07 1.74 7.74
N ASP A 226 0.86 2.91 8.34
CA ASP A 226 1.20 4.19 7.71
C ASP A 226 1.69 5.18 8.76
N PHE A 227 2.68 6.02 8.38
CA PHE A 227 3.26 7.03 9.25
C PHE A 227 2.48 8.33 9.18
N ASN A 228 2.32 8.99 10.33
CA ASN A 228 1.75 10.33 10.37
C ASN A 228 2.65 11.31 9.59
N PRO A 229 2.16 11.94 8.50
CA PRO A 229 2.97 12.82 7.66
C PRO A 229 3.42 14.11 8.36
N LYS A 230 2.81 14.45 9.52
CA LYS A 230 3.15 15.64 10.33
C LYS A 230 3.99 15.29 11.55
N ASN A 231 3.99 14.03 11.98
CA ASN A 231 4.83 13.52 13.06
C ASN A 231 5.32 12.11 12.75
N PRO A 232 6.48 11.95 12.09
CA PRO A 232 6.97 10.65 11.64
C PRO A 232 7.35 9.68 12.77
N LEU A 233 7.28 10.11 14.02
CA LEU A 233 7.42 9.27 15.20
C LEU A 233 6.08 8.66 15.66
N GLN A 234 5.01 8.91 14.93
CA GLN A 234 3.70 8.29 15.14
C GLN A 234 3.30 7.54 13.89
N PHE A 235 2.67 6.40 14.07
CA PHE A 235 2.10 5.61 12.98
C PHE A 235 0.85 4.87 13.44
N VAL A 236 0.09 4.39 12.48
CA VAL A 236 -1.06 3.51 12.72
C VAL A 236 -0.83 2.17 12.03
N ALA A 237 -1.43 1.11 12.56
CA ALA A 237 -1.50 -0.19 11.91
C ALA A 237 -2.94 -0.70 11.90
N ILE A 238 -3.37 -1.24 10.75
CA ILE A 238 -4.68 -1.86 10.65
C ILE A 238 -4.56 -3.37 10.79
N ASN A 239 -5.38 -3.94 11.65
CA ASN A 239 -5.36 -5.36 12.00
C ASN A 239 -6.43 -6.11 11.21
N GLU A 240 -6.02 -7.09 10.40
CA GLU A 240 -6.91 -7.82 9.50
C GLU A 240 -7.94 -8.66 10.24
N TYR A 241 -7.52 -9.39 11.29
CA TYR A 241 -8.40 -10.37 11.95
C TYR A 241 -9.24 -9.75 13.05
N SER A 242 -8.65 -8.88 13.88
CA SER A 242 -9.38 -8.24 14.97
C SER A 242 -10.29 -7.10 14.53
N SER A 243 -10.18 -6.65 13.25
CA SER A 243 -10.89 -5.47 12.75
C SER A 243 -10.67 -4.25 13.65
N ALA A 244 -9.42 -4.01 14.01
CA ALA A 244 -9.00 -2.89 14.85
C ALA A 244 -7.99 -2.00 14.12
N MET A 245 -7.99 -0.73 14.48
CA MET A 245 -6.98 0.26 14.16
C MET A 245 -6.17 0.55 15.42
N ASP A 246 -4.89 0.28 15.37
CA ASP A 246 -3.96 0.59 16.46
C ASP A 246 -3.14 1.83 16.09
N SER A 247 -2.90 2.71 17.05
CA SER A 247 -1.96 3.83 16.92
C SER A 247 -0.76 3.63 17.82
N TYR A 248 0.41 4.09 17.36
CA TYR A 248 1.68 3.85 18.02
C TYR A 248 2.55 5.11 18.04
N SER A 249 3.42 5.21 19.07
CA SER A 249 4.58 6.08 19.05
C SER A 249 5.86 5.27 18.89
N PHE A 250 6.85 5.87 18.24
CA PHE A 250 8.18 5.32 18.02
C PHE A 250 9.25 6.25 18.58
N ASP A 251 10.09 5.73 19.45
CA ASP A 251 11.27 6.43 19.93
C ASP A 251 12.48 6.01 19.08
N ALA A 252 12.92 6.89 18.19
CA ALA A 252 14.03 6.62 17.27
C ALA A 252 15.40 6.42 17.96
N LYS A 253 15.57 6.81 19.23
CA LYS A 253 16.82 6.61 19.98
C LYS A 253 16.87 5.23 20.63
N THR A 254 15.77 4.84 21.26
CA THR A 254 15.66 3.56 21.97
C THR A 254 15.06 2.46 21.12
N LEU A 255 14.54 2.80 19.92
CA LEU A 255 13.80 1.93 19.01
C LEU A 255 12.54 1.32 19.63
N LYS A 256 12.04 1.93 20.71
CA LYS A 256 10.86 1.46 21.42
C LYS A 256 9.59 1.91 20.68
N ILE A 257 8.68 0.97 20.49
CA ILE A 257 7.32 1.23 20.02
C ILE A 257 6.37 1.10 21.20
N ASN A 258 5.47 2.08 21.38
CA ASN A 258 4.44 2.02 22.40
C ASN A 258 3.07 2.11 21.73
N LEU A 259 2.15 1.22 22.09
CA LEU A 259 0.74 1.33 21.74
C LEU A 259 0.15 2.55 22.47
N LEU A 260 -0.53 3.42 21.71
CA LEU A 260 -1.20 4.62 22.23
C LEU A 260 -2.70 4.43 22.34
N ASP A 261 -3.30 3.80 21.32
CA ASP A 261 -4.74 3.54 21.26
C ASP A 261 -5.04 2.32 20.38
N SER A 262 -6.18 1.69 20.62
CA SER A 262 -6.71 0.58 19.80
C SER A 262 -8.22 0.67 19.76
N ILE A 263 -8.80 0.80 18.54
CA ILE A 263 -10.22 1.03 18.34
C ILE A 263 -10.77 0.18 17.20
N SER A 264 -12.03 -0.26 17.31
CA SER A 264 -12.72 -1.01 16.25
C SER A 264 -12.83 -0.20 14.95
N THR A 265 -12.65 -0.89 13.81
CA THR A 265 -12.91 -0.35 12.47
C THR A 265 -14.39 -0.48 12.05
N LEU A 266 -15.20 -1.15 12.85
CA LEU A 266 -16.59 -1.50 12.54
C LEU A 266 -17.58 -0.70 13.38
N PRO A 267 -18.77 -0.42 12.85
CA PRO A 267 -19.90 0.04 13.65
C PRO A 267 -20.25 -0.96 14.77
N LYS A 268 -20.71 -0.47 15.90
CA LYS A 268 -21.04 -1.31 17.09
C LYS A 268 -22.11 -2.38 16.83
N ASP A 269 -23.01 -2.10 15.91
CA ASP A 269 -24.15 -2.96 15.53
C ASP A 269 -23.84 -3.95 14.39
N PHE A 270 -22.69 -3.83 13.74
CA PHE A 270 -22.29 -4.77 12.69
C PHE A 270 -22.02 -6.18 13.25
N LYS A 271 -22.65 -7.20 12.66
CA LYS A 271 -22.57 -8.60 13.10
C LYS A 271 -22.01 -9.55 12.02
N GLY A 272 -21.61 -9.03 10.88
CA GLY A 272 -21.08 -9.82 9.77
C GLY A 272 -19.61 -10.18 9.94
N ASN A 273 -19.12 -11.05 9.06
CA ASN A 273 -17.70 -11.32 8.93
C ASN A 273 -17.01 -10.10 8.31
N ASN A 274 -15.83 -9.77 8.81
CA ASN A 274 -15.01 -8.70 8.28
C ASN A 274 -13.53 -9.05 8.35
N SER A 275 -12.76 -8.47 7.44
CA SER A 275 -11.30 -8.46 7.51
C SER A 275 -10.79 -7.12 6.98
N CYS A 276 -9.97 -6.44 7.74
CA CYS A 276 -9.42 -5.16 7.30
C CYS A 276 -8.35 -5.35 6.23
N ALA A 277 -8.07 -4.30 5.45
CA ALA A 277 -7.04 -4.40 4.42
C ALA A 277 -6.02 -3.27 4.46
N ASP A 278 -6.39 -2.04 4.20
CA ASP A 278 -5.46 -0.95 3.96
C ASP A 278 -5.71 0.24 4.88
N VAL A 279 -4.67 1.05 5.12
CA VAL A 279 -4.72 2.20 6.00
C VAL A 279 -3.83 3.31 5.45
N HIS A 280 -4.33 4.55 5.48
CA HIS A 280 -3.55 5.75 5.16
C HIS A 280 -3.94 6.93 6.04
N PHE A 281 -2.94 7.72 6.41
CA PHE A 281 -3.15 9.07 6.91
C PHE A 281 -3.55 10.01 5.78
N HIS A 282 -4.44 10.93 6.09
CA HIS A 282 -4.61 12.11 5.26
C HIS A 282 -3.34 12.99 5.30
N PRO A 283 -2.93 13.66 4.21
CA PRO A 283 -1.73 14.50 4.18
C PRO A 283 -1.68 15.62 5.23
N ASN A 284 -2.84 16.05 5.77
CA ASN A 284 -2.88 17.02 6.86
C ASN A 284 -2.52 16.42 8.24
N GLY A 285 -2.43 15.09 8.37
CA GLY A 285 -2.13 14.37 9.61
C GLY A 285 -3.26 14.33 10.65
N LYS A 286 -4.46 14.85 10.30
CA LYS A 286 -5.61 14.92 11.21
C LYS A 286 -6.56 13.73 11.08
N PHE A 287 -6.61 13.10 9.91
CA PHE A 287 -7.53 11.99 9.64
C PHE A 287 -6.76 10.72 9.27
N VAL A 288 -7.36 9.59 9.62
CA VAL A 288 -6.91 8.25 9.22
C VAL A 288 -8.08 7.52 8.59
N TYR A 289 -7.82 6.84 7.48
CA TYR A 289 -8.80 6.02 6.77
C TYR A 289 -8.37 4.57 6.79
N GLY A 290 -9.34 3.65 6.89
CA GLY A 290 -9.08 2.22 6.81
C GLY A 290 -10.19 1.47 6.07
N THR A 291 -9.86 0.38 5.38
CA THR A 291 -10.83 -0.40 4.61
C THR A 291 -11.30 -1.66 5.36
N ASN A 292 -12.59 -1.95 5.26
CA ASN A 292 -13.30 -3.09 5.82
C ASN A 292 -13.82 -4.00 4.69
N ARG A 293 -13.21 -5.18 4.53
CA ARG A 293 -13.66 -6.21 3.57
C ARG A 293 -14.68 -7.14 4.24
N GLY A 294 -15.93 -6.98 3.87
CA GLY A 294 -17.09 -7.64 4.49
C GLY A 294 -18.15 -6.61 4.83
N HIS A 295 -17.84 -5.63 5.68
CA HIS A 295 -18.66 -4.43 5.85
C HIS A 295 -18.65 -3.53 4.60
N ASN A 296 -17.60 -3.66 3.75
CA ASN A 296 -17.43 -2.96 2.48
C ASN A 296 -17.49 -1.43 2.63
N SER A 297 -16.72 -0.94 3.59
CA SER A 297 -16.64 0.49 3.92
C SER A 297 -15.22 0.99 4.09
N LEU A 298 -15.07 2.29 4.02
CA LEU A 298 -13.99 3.08 4.60
C LEU A 298 -14.43 3.54 5.99
N VAL A 299 -13.66 3.21 7.03
CA VAL A 299 -13.77 3.86 8.34
C VAL A 299 -12.90 5.10 8.35
N ILE A 300 -13.39 6.16 8.97
CA ILE A 300 -12.74 7.48 9.06
C ILE A 300 -12.54 7.80 10.53
N TYR A 301 -11.30 8.12 10.89
CA TYR A 301 -10.95 8.56 12.24
C TYR A 301 -10.40 9.98 12.23
N ASN A 302 -10.73 10.75 13.26
CA ASN A 302 -9.94 11.88 13.69
C ASN A 302 -8.76 11.36 14.53
N PHE A 303 -7.56 11.87 14.27
CA PHE A 303 -6.31 11.52 14.96
C PHE A 303 -5.84 12.70 15.79
N ASP A 304 -5.77 12.52 17.11
CA ASP A 304 -5.17 13.50 18.01
C ASP A 304 -3.66 13.31 18.08
N ALA A 305 -2.91 14.19 17.42
CA ALA A 305 -1.44 14.11 17.37
C ALA A 305 -0.75 14.30 18.74
N ALA A 306 -1.41 14.90 19.73
CA ALA A 306 -0.84 15.07 21.07
C ALA A 306 -0.85 13.77 21.88
N THR A 307 -1.92 12.97 21.74
CA THR A 307 -2.13 11.75 22.52
C THR A 307 -2.02 10.46 21.69
N GLY A 308 -2.12 10.54 20.37
CA GLY A 308 -2.24 9.40 19.46
C GLY A 308 -3.63 8.77 19.44
N LYS A 309 -4.62 9.37 20.10
CA LYS A 309 -5.98 8.85 20.22
C LYS A 309 -6.73 8.92 18.89
N LEU A 310 -7.46 7.86 18.57
CA LEU A 310 -8.36 7.74 17.43
C LEU A 310 -9.81 7.93 17.86
N THR A 311 -10.58 8.72 17.12
CA THR A 311 -12.01 8.88 17.32
C THR A 311 -12.75 8.68 16.02
N VAL A 312 -13.71 7.74 15.98
CA VAL A 312 -14.49 7.46 14.78
C VAL A 312 -15.29 8.69 14.37
N VAL A 313 -15.09 9.15 13.13
CA VAL A 313 -15.87 10.20 12.48
C VAL A 313 -17.07 9.59 11.75
N GLY A 314 -16.86 8.47 11.06
CA GLY A 314 -17.90 7.80 10.31
C GLY A 314 -17.42 6.60 9.51
N HIS A 315 -18.39 6.03 8.78
CA HIS A 315 -18.15 4.94 7.83
C HIS A 315 -18.80 5.32 6.50
N THR A 316 -18.06 5.18 5.39
CA THR A 316 -18.56 5.42 4.03
C THR A 316 -18.57 4.12 3.25
N PRO A 317 -19.70 3.66 2.69
CA PRO A 317 -19.74 2.51 1.79
C PRO A 317 -18.81 2.72 0.60
N THR A 318 -18.07 1.69 0.18
CA THR A 318 -17.10 1.80 -0.92
C THR A 318 -17.71 1.61 -2.31
N GLN A 319 -19.05 1.53 -2.38
CA GLN A 319 -19.81 1.29 -3.62
C GLN A 319 -19.37 0.04 -4.39
N GLY A 320 -18.84 -0.93 -3.63
CA GLY A 320 -18.36 -2.20 -4.17
C GLY A 320 -18.02 -3.19 -3.06
N ALA A 321 -17.55 -4.36 -3.44
CA ALA A 321 -17.26 -5.46 -2.54
C ALA A 321 -15.75 -5.72 -2.41
N ILE A 322 -15.32 -5.98 -1.18
CA ILE A 322 -13.93 -6.29 -0.83
C ILE A 322 -12.98 -5.13 -1.17
N PRO A 323 -13.12 -3.95 -0.54
CA PRO A 323 -12.18 -2.83 -0.70
C PRO A 323 -10.81 -3.21 -0.14
N ARG A 324 -9.86 -3.55 -1.02
CA ARG A 324 -8.58 -4.11 -0.62
C ARG A 324 -7.46 -3.09 -0.50
N ASN A 325 -7.50 -2.06 -1.34
CA ASN A 325 -6.52 -0.98 -1.33
C ASN A 325 -7.18 0.35 -1.67
N PHE A 326 -6.60 1.45 -1.23
CA PHE A 326 -7.01 2.79 -1.63
C PHE A 326 -5.80 3.72 -1.63
N LEU A 327 -5.95 4.90 -2.22
CA LEU A 327 -4.98 5.98 -2.10
C LEU A 327 -5.70 7.28 -1.75
N ILE A 328 -4.93 8.20 -1.19
CA ILE A 328 -5.33 9.60 -1.02
C ILE A 328 -4.45 10.45 -1.93
N SER A 329 -5.05 11.39 -2.67
CA SER A 329 -4.28 12.30 -3.51
C SER A 329 -3.30 13.14 -2.67
N PRO A 330 -2.12 13.50 -3.20
CA PRO A 330 -1.12 14.27 -2.46
C PRO A 330 -1.62 15.62 -1.92
N ASP A 331 -2.63 16.19 -2.57
CA ASP A 331 -3.30 17.42 -2.12
C ASP A 331 -4.40 17.19 -1.09
N GLY A 332 -4.69 15.93 -0.75
CA GLY A 332 -5.70 15.52 0.23
C GLY A 332 -7.15 15.62 -0.23
N LYS A 333 -7.40 15.97 -1.49
CA LYS A 333 -8.78 16.26 -1.95
C LYS A 333 -9.55 15.04 -2.42
N TRP A 334 -8.86 13.97 -2.75
CA TRP A 334 -9.44 12.78 -3.34
C TRP A 334 -8.98 11.52 -2.64
N LEU A 335 -9.91 10.58 -2.49
CA LEU A 335 -9.63 9.19 -2.12
C LEU A 335 -10.18 8.29 -3.24
N LEU A 336 -9.33 7.38 -3.75
CA LEU A 336 -9.74 6.39 -4.73
C LEU A 336 -9.62 5.01 -4.09
N VAL A 337 -10.72 4.28 -4.02
CA VAL A 337 -10.78 2.94 -3.43
C VAL A 337 -11.03 1.88 -4.49
N ALA A 338 -10.40 0.78 -4.26
CA ALA A 338 -10.42 -0.35 -5.14
C ALA A 338 -11.13 -1.55 -4.54
N ASN A 339 -12.21 -1.92 -5.16
CA ASN A 339 -13.09 -2.99 -4.77
C ASN A 339 -12.77 -4.29 -5.53
N GLN A 340 -12.04 -5.20 -4.87
CA GLN A 340 -11.54 -6.43 -5.48
C GLN A 340 -12.61 -7.26 -6.18
N ASN A 341 -13.73 -7.54 -5.50
CA ASN A 341 -14.73 -8.47 -6.03
C ASN A 341 -15.75 -7.80 -6.95
N SER A 342 -15.89 -6.49 -6.90
CA SER A 342 -16.71 -5.73 -7.84
C SER A 342 -15.94 -5.31 -9.09
N ASN A 343 -14.60 -5.42 -9.07
CA ASN A 343 -13.74 -5.00 -10.18
C ASN A 343 -13.92 -3.52 -10.53
N THR A 344 -14.00 -2.68 -9.52
CA THR A 344 -14.23 -1.23 -9.66
C THR A 344 -13.20 -0.42 -8.91
N VAL A 345 -12.97 0.79 -9.40
CA VAL A 345 -12.38 1.91 -8.65
C VAL A 345 -13.46 2.95 -8.46
N VAL A 346 -13.59 3.44 -7.26
CA VAL A 346 -14.54 4.49 -6.92
C VAL A 346 -13.81 5.69 -6.34
N SER A 347 -14.11 6.87 -6.83
CA SER A 347 -13.53 8.14 -6.41
C SER A 347 -14.43 8.83 -5.41
N PHE A 348 -13.83 9.39 -4.37
CA PHE A 348 -14.50 10.19 -3.35
C PHE A 348 -13.80 11.53 -3.19
N LYS A 349 -14.56 12.60 -3.07
CA LYS A 349 -14.05 13.87 -2.55
C LYS A 349 -13.90 13.81 -1.04
N ILE A 350 -12.79 14.33 -0.54
CA ILE A 350 -12.53 14.46 0.89
C ILE A 350 -12.90 15.88 1.32
N ASN A 351 -13.67 15.99 2.40
CA ASN A 351 -13.89 17.26 3.07
C ASN A 351 -12.72 17.52 4.04
N ASP A 352 -11.96 18.56 3.79
CA ASP A 352 -10.72 18.88 4.53
C ASP A 352 -10.95 19.21 6.02
N GLU A 353 -12.16 19.64 6.40
CA GLU A 353 -12.50 20.02 7.78
C GLU A 353 -12.99 18.82 8.59
N THR A 354 -13.78 17.95 7.98
CA THR A 354 -14.44 16.84 8.65
C THR A 354 -13.85 15.46 8.35
N GLY A 355 -13.05 15.34 7.30
CA GLY A 355 -12.55 14.06 6.79
C GLY A 355 -13.60 13.19 6.08
N LEU A 356 -14.86 13.62 6.04
CA LEU A 356 -15.96 12.86 5.43
C LEU A 356 -15.79 12.77 3.92
N LEU A 357 -16.30 11.67 3.36
CA LEU A 357 -16.20 11.33 1.95
C LEU A 357 -17.52 11.53 1.24
N THR A 358 -17.47 12.13 0.04
CA THR A 358 -18.61 12.25 -0.88
C THR A 358 -18.25 11.56 -2.19
N GLU A 359 -19.10 10.62 -2.63
CA GLU A 359 -18.95 9.92 -3.91
C GLU A 359 -19.10 10.90 -5.10
N CYS A 360 -18.36 10.63 -6.17
CA CYS A 360 -18.39 11.42 -7.41
C CYS A 360 -18.85 10.60 -8.61
#